data_ae3f86b304f1c82d928fa67f936a5394
#
_entry.id   ae3f86b304f1c82d928fa67f936a5394
#
_cell.length_a   1.000
_cell.length_b   1.000
_cell.length_c   1.000
_cell.angle_alpha   90.00
_cell.angle_beta   90.00
_cell.angle_gamma   90.00
#
_symmetry.space_group_name_H-M   'P 1'
#
loop_
_entity.id
_entity.type
_entity.pdbx_description
1 polymer ?
#
loop_
_entity_poly.entity_id
_entity_poly.type
_entity_poly.pdbx_seq_one_letter_code
_entity_poly.pdbx_strand_id
1 'polypeptide(L)'
;MKASSAADGPDIRRSVPSDRDAIEALYPRAFPDEDLVPLVRDLLEEGNGTVSLVAFIDSSLVGNIIFTKCAADAGRPKSALLAPLAVAPEWQRQGIGSSLVRTGLRQLREEGISAVYVLGDPAYYGRLGFSPERSVRTPYPLPPEWADAWQSQTLGDVVGPAGGELSLPEVWLDPALWSAG
;
A
#
# COMPACT_ATOMS: atom_id res chain seq x y z
N MET A 1 -7.49 -37.04 3.90
CA MET A 1 -7.42 -35.84 4.80
C MET A 1 -6.04 -35.24 4.61
N LYS A 2 -5.91 -34.18 3.80
CA LYS A 2 -4.71 -33.36 3.85
C LYS A 2 -4.87 -32.43 5.04
N ALA A 3 -4.02 -32.58 6.04
CA ALA A 3 -3.89 -31.59 7.09
C ALA A 3 -3.54 -30.26 6.42
N SER A 4 -4.37 -29.27 6.61
CA SER A 4 -4.12 -27.91 6.14
C SER A 4 -2.80 -27.46 6.75
N SER A 5 -1.80 -27.26 5.92
CA SER A 5 -0.49 -26.82 6.35
C SER A 5 -0.57 -25.34 6.67
N ALA A 6 -0.96 -25.02 7.88
CA ALA A 6 -0.75 -23.69 8.47
C ALA A 6 0.75 -23.38 8.68
N ALA A 7 1.62 -24.26 8.22
CA ALA A 7 3.07 -24.12 8.31
C ALA A 7 3.68 -23.32 7.14
N ASP A 8 2.98 -23.25 6.01
CA ASP A 8 3.39 -22.43 4.88
C ASP A 8 2.61 -21.11 4.94
N GLY A 9 3.33 -19.98 4.99
CA GLY A 9 2.75 -18.64 5.00
C GLY A 9 1.78 -18.39 3.84
N PRO A 10 1.17 -17.20 3.75
CA PRO A 10 0.24 -16.89 2.68
C PRO A 10 0.91 -16.99 1.30
N ASP A 11 0.16 -17.48 0.33
CA ASP A 11 0.58 -17.41 -1.07
C ASP A 11 0.32 -15.99 -1.59
N ILE A 12 1.39 -15.27 -1.94
CA ILE A 12 1.33 -13.88 -2.39
C ILE A 12 1.76 -13.80 -3.84
N ARG A 13 0.91 -13.19 -4.66
CA ARG A 13 1.20 -12.93 -6.07
C ARG A 13 0.58 -11.61 -6.52
N ARG A 14 0.93 -11.17 -7.72
CA ARG A 14 0.23 -10.05 -8.35
C ARG A 14 -1.23 -10.43 -8.62
N SER A 15 -2.12 -9.48 -8.42
CA SER A 15 -3.53 -9.65 -8.77
C SER A 15 -3.71 -9.73 -10.27
N VAL A 16 -4.72 -10.47 -10.68
CA VAL A 16 -5.17 -10.59 -12.07
C VAL A 16 -6.61 -10.10 -12.16
N PRO A 17 -7.14 -9.77 -13.36
CA PRO A 17 -8.50 -9.24 -13.49
C PRO A 17 -9.59 -10.07 -12.81
N SER A 18 -9.43 -11.40 -12.79
CA SER A 18 -10.38 -12.31 -12.13
C SER A 18 -10.38 -12.23 -10.59
N ASP A 19 -9.39 -11.55 -9.97
CA ASP A 19 -9.36 -11.35 -8.53
C ASP A 19 -10.22 -10.14 -8.08
N ARG A 20 -10.64 -9.30 -9.02
CA ARG A 20 -11.27 -8.01 -8.73
C ARG A 20 -12.45 -8.13 -7.78
N ASP A 21 -13.38 -9.02 -8.03
CA ASP A 21 -14.59 -9.18 -7.19
C ASP A 21 -14.21 -9.59 -5.76
N ALA A 22 -13.26 -10.47 -5.59
CA ALA A 22 -12.78 -10.89 -4.28
C ALA A 22 -12.02 -9.78 -3.55
N ILE A 23 -11.25 -8.97 -4.27
CA ILE A 23 -10.58 -7.78 -3.72
C ILE A 23 -11.65 -6.78 -3.25
N GLU A 24 -12.61 -6.41 -4.10
CA GLU A 24 -13.66 -5.46 -3.74
C GLU A 24 -14.50 -5.94 -2.54
N ALA A 25 -14.73 -7.25 -2.43
CA ALA A 25 -15.46 -7.85 -1.29
C ALA A 25 -14.66 -7.82 0.02
N LEU A 26 -13.33 -7.80 -0.05
CA LEU A 26 -12.46 -7.76 1.11
C LEU A 26 -12.55 -6.42 1.88
N TYR A 27 -12.60 -5.30 1.16
CA TYR A 27 -12.47 -3.97 1.76
C TYR A 27 -13.59 -3.61 2.75
N PRO A 28 -14.89 -3.85 2.48
CA PRO A 28 -15.93 -3.58 3.48
C PRO A 28 -15.79 -4.42 4.76
N ARG A 29 -15.17 -5.58 4.66
CA ARG A 29 -14.91 -6.44 5.81
C ARG A 29 -13.72 -5.95 6.64
N ALA A 30 -12.67 -5.48 5.98
CA ALA A 30 -11.47 -4.96 6.63
C ALA A 30 -11.68 -3.53 7.19
N PHE A 31 -12.50 -2.73 6.50
CA PHE A 31 -12.78 -1.33 6.84
C PHE A 31 -14.29 -1.07 6.84
N PRO A 32 -15.02 -1.54 7.86
CA PRO A 32 -16.48 -1.42 7.88
C PRO A 32 -16.99 0.02 8.02
N ASP A 33 -16.16 0.93 8.50
CA ASP A 33 -16.50 2.34 8.71
C ASP A 33 -16.07 3.26 7.56
N GLU A 34 -15.44 2.72 6.53
CA GLU A 34 -14.94 3.47 5.38
C GLU A 34 -15.37 2.81 4.07
N ASP A 35 -15.81 3.61 3.10
CA ASP A 35 -16.08 3.11 1.75
C ASP A 35 -14.87 3.27 0.85
N LEU A 36 -14.00 2.27 0.84
CA LEU A 36 -12.79 2.24 0.01
C LEU A 36 -12.98 1.54 -1.34
N VAL A 37 -14.14 0.95 -1.61
CA VAL A 37 -14.38 0.20 -2.85
C VAL A 37 -14.23 1.06 -4.09
N PRO A 38 -14.77 2.28 -4.16
CA PRO A 38 -14.55 3.14 -5.33
C PRO A 38 -13.08 3.44 -5.58
N LEU A 39 -12.32 3.80 -4.54
CA LEU A 39 -10.88 4.05 -4.65
C LEU A 39 -10.14 2.81 -5.16
N VAL A 40 -10.40 1.65 -4.59
CA VAL A 40 -9.75 0.40 -4.98
C VAL A 40 -10.04 0.06 -6.43
N ARG A 41 -11.28 0.25 -6.86
CA ARG A 41 -11.70 0.01 -8.25
C ARG A 41 -10.93 0.88 -9.22
N ASP A 42 -10.84 2.18 -8.93
CA ASP A 42 -10.12 3.14 -9.76
C ASP A 42 -8.61 2.81 -9.80
N LEU A 43 -8.03 2.45 -8.66
CA LEU A 43 -6.61 2.05 -8.60
C LEU A 43 -6.33 0.77 -9.42
N LEU A 44 -7.21 -0.20 -9.40
CA LEU A 44 -7.05 -1.41 -10.20
C LEU A 44 -7.19 -1.14 -11.71
N GLU A 45 -7.85 -0.05 -12.10
CA GLU A 45 -7.98 0.40 -13.50
C GLU A 45 -6.77 1.19 -14.00
N GLU A 46 -5.89 1.70 -13.12
CA GLU A 46 -4.67 2.44 -13.49
C GLU A 46 -3.63 1.59 -14.26
N GLY A 47 -3.78 0.28 -14.29
CA GLY A 47 -2.91 -0.61 -15.04
C GLY A 47 -1.46 -0.56 -14.57
N ASN A 48 -0.54 -0.17 -15.46
CA ASN A 48 0.91 -0.10 -15.15
C ASN A 48 1.30 0.97 -14.13
N GLY A 49 0.40 1.88 -13.78
CA GLY A 49 0.60 2.90 -12.75
C GLY A 49 0.51 2.35 -11.32
N THR A 50 -0.01 1.14 -11.15
CA THR A 50 -0.15 0.50 -9.84
C THR A 50 0.47 -0.89 -9.81
N VAL A 51 0.83 -1.33 -8.61
CA VAL A 51 1.20 -2.71 -8.29
C VAL A 51 0.22 -3.21 -7.24
N SER A 52 -0.59 -4.19 -7.58
CA SER A 52 -1.54 -4.83 -6.67
C SER A 52 -1.13 -6.26 -6.38
N LEU A 53 -0.96 -6.59 -5.11
CA LEU A 53 -0.67 -7.94 -4.64
C LEU A 53 -1.85 -8.50 -3.85
N VAL A 54 -2.07 -9.78 -3.99
CA VAL A 54 -3.08 -10.54 -3.25
C VAL A 54 -2.43 -11.65 -2.45
N ALA A 55 -2.99 -11.91 -1.28
CA ALA A 55 -2.59 -13.00 -0.41
C ALA A 55 -3.72 -14.03 -0.29
N PHE A 56 -3.37 -15.28 -0.47
CA PHE A 56 -4.29 -16.41 -0.35
C PHE A 56 -3.87 -17.33 0.79
N ILE A 57 -4.87 -17.81 1.51
CA ILE A 57 -4.73 -18.96 2.40
C ILE A 57 -5.71 -20.03 1.88
N ASP A 58 -5.17 -21.19 1.55
CA ASP A 58 -5.90 -22.26 0.85
C ASP A 58 -6.67 -21.73 -0.37
N SER A 59 -7.42 -21.48 -0.89
CA SER A 59 -8.05 -20.88 -2.08
C SER A 59 -8.83 -19.60 -1.75
N SER A 60 -8.69 -19.06 -0.54
CA SER A 60 -9.40 -17.84 -0.11
C SER A 60 -8.49 -16.63 -0.18
N LEU A 61 -8.94 -15.57 -0.83
CA LEU A 61 -8.27 -14.28 -0.83
C LEU A 61 -8.46 -13.63 0.54
N VAL A 62 -7.36 -13.43 1.27
CA VAL A 62 -7.37 -12.93 2.65
C VAL A 62 -6.68 -11.59 2.82
N GLY A 63 -5.97 -11.10 1.80
CA GLY A 63 -5.29 -9.82 1.85
C GLY A 63 -5.08 -9.20 0.48
N ASN A 64 -4.96 -7.89 0.46
CA ASN A 64 -4.61 -7.10 -0.72
C ASN A 64 -3.82 -5.87 -0.31
N ILE A 65 -2.82 -5.52 -1.11
CA ILE A 65 -2.07 -4.27 -1.01
C ILE A 65 -1.95 -3.65 -2.39
N ILE A 66 -2.05 -2.33 -2.46
CA ILE A 66 -1.85 -1.58 -3.68
C ILE A 66 -0.78 -0.53 -3.46
N PHE A 67 0.16 -0.43 -4.41
CA PHE A 67 1.15 0.63 -4.50
C PHE A 67 0.86 1.44 -5.76
N THR A 68 0.85 2.75 -5.64
CA THR A 68 0.71 3.66 -6.78
C THR A 68 2.05 4.29 -7.11
N LYS A 69 2.54 4.11 -8.33
CA LYS A 69 3.78 4.73 -8.78
C LYS A 69 3.60 6.25 -8.87
N CYS A 70 4.56 7.00 -8.37
CA CYS A 70 4.52 8.45 -8.30
C CYS A 70 5.93 9.05 -8.35
N ALA A 71 5.99 10.37 -8.39
CA ALA A 71 7.23 11.12 -8.37
C ALA A 71 7.21 12.15 -7.25
N ALA A 72 8.36 12.41 -6.63
CA ALA A 72 8.53 13.52 -5.68
C ALA A 72 9.29 14.71 -6.30
N ASP A 73 10.04 14.46 -7.37
CA ASP A 73 10.73 15.47 -8.18
C ASP A 73 10.26 15.43 -9.63
N ALA A 74 10.27 16.57 -10.29
CA ALA A 74 9.76 16.74 -11.66
C ALA A 74 10.23 15.63 -12.62
N GLY A 75 9.31 14.77 -13.00
CA GLY A 75 9.41 13.93 -14.19
C GLY A 75 9.99 12.53 -14.03
N ARG A 76 10.30 12.04 -12.83
CA ARG A 76 10.81 10.67 -12.65
C ARG A 76 9.98 9.87 -11.66
N PRO A 77 9.13 8.92 -12.12
CA PRO A 77 8.40 8.03 -11.24
C PRO A 77 9.35 7.00 -10.62
N LYS A 78 10.09 7.40 -9.60
CA LYS A 78 10.97 6.52 -8.82
C LYS A 78 10.47 6.29 -7.41
N SER A 79 9.23 6.68 -7.16
CA SER A 79 8.57 6.54 -5.87
C SER A 79 7.26 5.77 -6.01
N ALA A 80 6.74 5.29 -4.91
CA ALA A 80 5.41 4.71 -4.85
C ALA A 80 4.72 5.11 -3.53
N LEU A 81 3.40 5.21 -3.59
CA LEU A 81 2.53 5.38 -2.43
C LEU A 81 1.93 4.02 -2.07
N LEU A 82 2.13 3.58 -0.83
CA LEU A 82 1.51 2.38 -0.29
C LEU A 82 0.15 2.75 0.29
N ALA A 83 -0.91 2.39 -0.39
CA ALA A 83 -2.30 2.45 0.08
C ALA A 83 -3.25 1.92 -1.01
N PRO A 84 -4.31 1.23 -0.61
CA PRO A 84 -4.60 0.71 0.72
C PRO A 84 -3.96 -0.65 0.99
N LEU A 85 -3.97 -1.05 2.26
CA LEU A 85 -3.61 -2.39 2.72
C LEU A 85 -4.78 -2.98 3.49
N ALA A 86 -5.30 -4.11 3.05
CA ALA A 86 -6.41 -4.80 3.70
C ALA A 86 -6.07 -6.27 4.01
N VAL A 87 -6.45 -6.71 5.19
CA VAL A 87 -6.43 -8.12 5.60
C VAL A 87 -7.78 -8.48 6.18
N ALA A 88 -8.33 -9.62 5.78
CA ALA A 88 -9.60 -10.12 6.32
C ALA A 88 -9.54 -10.19 7.85
N PRO A 89 -10.61 -9.77 8.58
CA PRO A 89 -10.58 -9.67 10.05
C PRO A 89 -10.11 -10.94 10.75
N GLU A 90 -10.55 -12.10 10.30
CA GLU A 90 -10.18 -13.41 10.87
C GLU A 90 -8.71 -13.78 10.64
N TRP A 91 -8.02 -13.09 9.74
CA TRP A 91 -6.61 -13.32 9.40
C TRP A 91 -5.68 -12.20 9.83
N GLN A 92 -6.18 -11.18 10.52
CA GLN A 92 -5.36 -10.09 11.04
C GLN A 92 -4.45 -10.57 12.19
N ARG A 93 -3.35 -9.84 12.42
CA ARG A 93 -2.35 -10.11 13.47
C ARG A 93 -1.64 -11.46 13.32
N GLN A 94 -1.57 -11.98 12.11
CA GLN A 94 -0.90 -13.24 11.78
C GLN A 94 0.25 -13.05 10.76
N GLY A 95 0.67 -11.79 10.54
CA GLY A 95 1.80 -11.46 9.69
C GLY A 95 1.48 -11.35 8.20
N ILE A 96 0.23 -11.48 7.77
CA ILE A 96 -0.15 -11.41 6.34
C ILE A 96 0.08 -10.01 5.78
N GLY A 97 -0.34 -8.97 6.49
CA GLY A 97 -0.10 -7.59 6.09
C GLY A 97 1.38 -7.28 5.95
N SER A 98 2.19 -7.68 6.92
CA SER A 98 3.65 -7.52 6.88
C SER A 98 4.29 -8.26 5.71
N SER A 99 3.83 -9.46 5.39
CA SER A 99 4.30 -10.24 4.24
C SER A 99 3.95 -9.56 2.92
N LEU A 100 2.74 -9.00 2.81
CA LEU A 100 2.34 -8.21 1.64
C LEU A 100 3.22 -6.98 1.45
N VAL A 101 3.48 -6.23 2.53
CA VAL A 101 4.35 -5.04 2.49
C VAL A 101 5.76 -5.44 2.04
N ARG A 102 6.38 -6.44 2.68
CA ARG A 102 7.74 -6.85 2.34
C ARG A 102 7.87 -7.37 0.91
N THR A 103 6.89 -8.15 0.45
CA THR A 103 6.86 -8.64 -0.93
C THR A 103 6.74 -7.50 -1.92
N GLY A 104 5.86 -6.53 -1.64
CA GLY A 104 5.68 -5.35 -2.46
C GLY A 104 6.94 -4.47 -2.53
N LEU A 105 7.57 -4.20 -1.40
CA LEU A 105 8.81 -3.42 -1.35
C LEU A 105 9.93 -4.07 -2.16
N ARG A 106 10.07 -5.39 -2.08
CA ARG A 106 11.06 -6.14 -2.87
C ARG A 106 10.78 -6.00 -4.37
N GLN A 107 9.54 -6.19 -4.81
CA GLN A 107 9.17 -6.06 -6.22
C GLN A 107 9.38 -4.64 -6.75
N LEU A 108 8.99 -3.63 -5.97
CA LEU A 108 9.21 -2.23 -6.33
C LEU A 108 10.71 -1.89 -6.46
N ARG A 109 11.54 -2.40 -5.56
CA ARG A 109 12.99 -2.25 -5.64
C ARG A 109 13.55 -2.86 -6.93
N GLU A 110 13.10 -4.05 -7.30
CA GLU A 110 13.49 -4.72 -8.54
C GLU A 110 13.07 -3.93 -9.78
N GLU A 111 11.98 -3.17 -9.71
CA GLU A 111 11.51 -2.25 -10.76
C GLU A 111 12.21 -0.88 -10.76
N GLY A 112 13.16 -0.64 -9.86
CA GLY A 112 13.92 0.61 -9.79
C GLY A 112 13.26 1.72 -8.98
N ILE A 113 12.22 1.42 -8.21
CA ILE A 113 11.63 2.36 -7.24
C ILE A 113 12.59 2.56 -6.08
N SER A 114 12.87 3.82 -5.75
CA SER A 114 13.86 4.20 -4.74
C SER A 114 13.27 4.64 -3.41
N ALA A 115 11.99 5.01 -3.36
CA ALA A 115 11.32 5.42 -2.14
C ALA A 115 9.85 5.01 -2.15
N VAL A 116 9.34 4.62 -0.98
CA VAL A 116 7.93 4.31 -0.76
C VAL A 116 7.41 5.16 0.38
N TYR A 117 6.24 5.75 0.18
CA TYR A 117 5.54 6.60 1.15
C TYR A 117 4.29 5.90 1.64
N VAL A 118 3.92 6.15 2.90
CA VAL A 118 2.70 5.64 3.49
C VAL A 118 2.15 6.62 4.53
N LEU A 119 0.84 6.76 4.56
CA LEU A 119 0.13 7.41 5.64
C LEU A 119 -0.52 6.32 6.50
N GLY A 120 -0.01 6.09 7.71
CA GLY A 120 -0.50 5.02 8.55
C GLY A 120 0.11 4.99 9.94
N ASP A 121 -0.19 3.95 10.69
CA ASP A 121 0.26 3.78 12.08
C ASP A 121 1.79 3.67 12.16
N PRO A 122 2.47 4.61 12.85
CA PRO A 122 3.92 4.56 13.02
C PRO A 122 4.41 3.30 13.76
N ALA A 123 3.62 2.77 14.69
CA ALA A 123 3.98 1.55 15.41
C ALA A 123 3.98 0.33 14.49
N TYR A 124 3.08 0.29 13.52
CA TYR A 124 3.00 -0.80 12.54
C TYR A 124 4.09 -0.68 11.48
N TYR A 125 4.14 0.47 10.78
CA TYR A 125 5.08 0.67 9.67
C TYR A 125 6.52 0.87 10.12
N GLY A 126 6.75 1.39 11.33
CA GLY A 126 8.09 1.49 11.91
C GLY A 126 8.80 0.14 12.01
N ARG A 127 8.08 -0.90 12.35
CA ARG A 127 8.62 -2.28 12.38
C ARG A 127 8.96 -2.83 10.99
N LEU A 128 8.42 -2.23 9.94
CA LEU A 128 8.67 -2.60 8.55
C LEU A 128 9.75 -1.74 7.88
N GLY A 129 10.40 -0.86 8.65
CA GLY A 129 11.51 -0.02 8.18
C GLY A 129 11.11 1.38 7.74
N PHE A 130 9.87 1.79 7.94
CA PHE A 130 9.42 3.16 7.68
C PHE A 130 9.77 4.09 8.85
N SER A 131 9.98 5.36 8.53
CA SER A 131 10.21 6.42 9.51
C SER A 131 9.48 7.69 9.08
N PRO A 132 9.21 8.64 10.03
CA PRO A 132 8.50 9.86 9.70
C PRO A 132 9.16 10.63 8.54
N GLU A 133 8.36 11.06 7.58
CA GLU A 133 8.80 11.80 6.41
C GLU A 133 8.63 13.30 6.64
N ARG A 134 9.69 14.07 6.44
CA ARG A 134 9.71 15.52 6.70
C ARG A 134 10.05 16.35 5.46
N SER A 135 10.59 15.73 4.43
CA SER A 135 11.11 16.44 3.25
C SER A 135 10.13 16.44 2.09
N VAL A 136 9.37 15.34 1.92
CA VAL A 136 8.39 15.20 0.84
C VAL A 136 6.99 15.41 1.38
N ARG A 137 6.24 16.30 0.75
CA ARG A 137 4.89 16.66 1.17
C ARG A 137 3.83 15.85 0.45
N THR A 138 2.72 15.67 1.11
CA THR A 138 1.47 15.15 0.53
C THR A 138 0.83 16.19 -0.40
N PRO A 139 -0.04 15.78 -1.36
CA PRO A 139 -0.74 16.69 -2.26
C PRO A 139 -1.61 17.73 -1.54
N TYR A 140 -2.10 17.39 -0.37
CA TYR A 140 -2.92 18.27 0.49
C TYR A 140 -2.34 18.29 1.90
N PRO A 141 -2.51 19.41 2.65
CA PRO A 141 -2.03 19.49 4.02
C PRO A 141 -2.67 18.41 4.90
N LEU A 142 -1.85 17.76 5.73
CA LEU A 142 -2.32 16.78 6.71
C LEU A 142 -2.71 17.49 8.02
N PRO A 143 -3.67 16.94 8.79
CA PRO A 143 -3.87 17.35 10.18
C PRO A 143 -2.53 17.29 10.95
N PRO A 144 -2.24 18.28 11.81
CA PRO A 144 -0.96 18.31 12.55
C PRO A 144 -0.69 17.06 13.38
N GLU A 145 -1.73 16.43 13.92
CA GLU A 145 -1.67 15.19 14.68
C GLU A 145 -1.24 13.98 13.85
N TRP A 146 -1.29 14.06 12.53
CA TRP A 146 -0.86 13.01 11.61
C TRP A 146 0.58 13.17 11.11
N ALA A 147 1.32 14.15 11.65
CA ALA A 147 2.68 14.45 11.18
C ALA A 147 3.60 13.21 11.22
N ASP A 148 3.52 12.40 12.27
CA ASP A 148 4.32 11.17 12.40
C ASP A 148 3.73 9.97 11.64
N ALA A 149 2.47 10.06 11.23
CA ALA A 149 1.81 9.03 10.42
C ALA A 149 2.23 9.08 8.95
N TRP A 150 2.73 10.22 8.47
CA TRP A 150 3.34 10.34 7.15
C TRP A 150 4.77 9.84 7.20
N GLN A 151 5.04 8.75 6.50
CA GLN A 151 6.27 7.99 6.64
C GLN A 151 6.83 7.60 5.26
N SER A 152 8.12 7.33 5.24
CA SER A 152 8.80 6.83 4.05
C SER A 152 9.83 5.76 4.37
N GLN A 153 10.20 5.03 3.33
CA GLN A 153 11.33 4.11 3.34
C GLN A 153 12.09 4.23 2.03
N THR A 154 13.41 4.37 2.13
CA THR A 154 14.30 4.32 0.97
C THR A 154 14.58 2.86 0.61
N LEU A 155 14.50 2.54 -0.69
CA LEU A 155 14.77 1.20 -1.20
C LEU A 155 16.15 1.16 -1.89
N GLY A 156 17.01 0.26 -1.46
CA GLY A 156 18.36 0.10 -2.03
C GLY A 156 19.31 1.23 -1.65
N ASP A 157 20.37 1.36 -2.44
CA ASP A 157 21.47 2.31 -2.21
C ASP A 157 21.28 3.64 -2.94
N VAL A 158 20.14 3.82 -3.61
CA VAL A 158 19.81 5.05 -4.34
C VAL A 158 19.29 6.09 -3.36
N VAL A 159 19.87 7.28 -3.41
CA VAL A 159 19.37 8.41 -2.61
C VAL A 159 17.96 8.74 -3.08
N GLY A 160 17.02 8.71 -2.14
CA GLY A 160 15.63 9.10 -2.40
C GLY A 160 15.50 10.59 -2.73
N PRO A 161 14.29 11.06 -3.09
CA PRO A 161 14.05 12.46 -3.41
C PRO A 161 14.50 13.38 -2.27
N ALA A 162 15.16 14.51 -2.62
CA ALA A 162 15.67 15.46 -1.64
C ALA A 162 14.56 16.34 -1.03
N GLY A 163 13.34 16.23 -1.49
CA GLY A 163 12.18 17.01 -1.04
C GLY A 163 11.15 17.16 -2.16
N GLY A 164 10.18 18.05 -1.95
CA GLY A 164 9.13 18.34 -2.92
C GLY A 164 7.76 17.85 -2.48
N GLU A 165 6.83 17.80 -3.41
CA GLU A 165 5.47 17.31 -3.22
C GLU A 165 5.25 16.08 -4.09
N LEU A 166 4.54 15.07 -3.58
CA LEU A 166 4.20 13.91 -4.39
C LEU A 166 3.31 14.30 -5.56
N SER A 167 3.74 13.93 -6.76
CA SER A 167 2.94 13.99 -7.97
C SER A 167 2.25 12.62 -8.14
N LEU A 168 0.96 12.59 -7.85
CA LEU A 168 0.13 11.39 -7.84
C LEU A 168 -0.88 11.43 -8.99
N PRO A 169 -1.35 10.26 -9.47
CA PRO A 169 -2.51 10.17 -10.37
C PRO A 169 -3.77 10.85 -9.80
N GLU A 170 -4.68 11.23 -10.68
CA GLU A 170 -5.91 11.95 -10.33
C GLU A 170 -6.74 11.26 -9.25
N VAL A 171 -6.75 9.93 -9.22
CA VAL A 171 -7.45 9.11 -8.22
C VAL A 171 -7.08 9.51 -6.78
N TRP A 172 -5.88 10.02 -6.56
CA TRP A 172 -5.39 10.47 -5.26
C TRP A 172 -5.60 11.96 -4.99
N LEU A 173 -6.09 12.72 -5.96
CA LEU A 173 -6.27 14.16 -5.85
C LEU A 173 -7.66 14.54 -5.31
N ASP A 174 -8.14 13.80 -4.34
CA ASP A 174 -9.33 14.11 -3.54
C ASP A 174 -8.86 14.52 -2.13
N PRO A 175 -9.11 15.78 -1.70
CA PRO A 175 -8.71 16.24 -0.36
C PRO A 175 -9.25 15.37 0.78
N ALA A 176 -10.40 14.72 0.60
CA ALA A 176 -10.99 13.84 1.62
C ALA A 176 -10.10 12.64 1.98
N LEU A 177 -9.25 12.19 1.05
CA LEU A 177 -8.31 11.09 1.29
C LEU A 177 -7.15 11.47 2.23
N TRP A 178 -6.96 12.77 2.45
CA TRP A 178 -5.83 13.33 3.19
C TRP A 178 -6.27 14.10 4.45
N SER A 179 -7.52 14.01 4.82
CA SER A 179 -8.07 14.72 5.98
C SER A 179 -8.84 13.77 6.90
N ALA A 180 -8.92 14.14 8.18
CA ALA A 180 -9.89 13.53 9.08
C ALA A 180 -11.30 13.93 8.63
N GLY A 181 -12.15 12.93 8.38
CA GLY A 181 -13.55 13.15 8.02
C GLY A 181 -14.37 13.77 9.15
#